data_5f7812da116814233e5e371909ba0dcf
#
_entry.id   5f7812da116814233e5e371909ba0dcf
#
_cell.length_a   1.000
_cell.length_b   1.000
_cell.length_c   1.000
_cell.angle_alpha   90.00
_cell.angle_beta   90.00
_cell.angle_gamma   90.00
#
_symmetry.space_group_name_H-M   'P 1'
#
loop_
_entity.id
_entity.type
_entity.pdbx_description
1 polymer ?
#
loop_
_entity_poly.entity_id
_entity_poly.type
_entity_poly.pdbx_seq_one_letter_code
_entity_poly.pdbx_strand_id
1 'polypeptide(L)'
;RSGSRNIMKLESIDGVMKAVEEACATSFEHKAIIEEYLDGDEYSMETVSYCGEHHYLATTKKFTTGAPHFIETGHCQPSGLSEEILTKAKDNIMKALTALHIENSAGHSEFKVDKNGNINIIEIGARMGGDCIGSDLVYLSTGNDFMKMVIDVATGNKPNVLEYPKNNNVTIKFIFTESDIEEMNKLKEKHPESIYRISDLEIENLGNTVDSSSRVGYYILIT
;
A
#
# COMPACT_ATOMS: atom_id res chain seq x y z
N ARG A 1 -6.65 10.20 -7.67
CA ARG A 1 -5.89 9.25 -8.50
C ARG A 1 -4.78 8.61 -7.66
N SER A 2 -4.22 7.52 -8.14
CA SER A 2 -3.12 6.79 -7.49
C SER A 2 -1.79 7.55 -7.48
N GLY A 3 -0.85 7.14 -6.62
CA GLY A 3 0.53 7.64 -6.61
C GLY A 3 0.71 9.01 -6.02
N SER A 4 -0.08 9.39 -5.03
CA SER A 4 0.02 10.66 -4.28
C SER A 4 -0.08 11.92 -5.14
N ARG A 5 -0.69 11.83 -6.35
CA ARG A 5 -0.81 12.96 -7.27
C ARG A 5 -1.84 13.96 -6.79
N ASN A 6 -1.41 15.23 -6.67
CA ASN A 6 -2.26 16.37 -6.28
C ASN A 6 -2.95 16.18 -4.93
N ILE A 7 -2.29 15.51 -4.00
CA ILE A 7 -2.67 15.49 -2.60
C ILE A 7 -2.05 16.72 -1.94
N MET A 8 -2.87 17.51 -1.28
CA MET A 8 -2.44 18.73 -0.60
C MET A 8 -2.98 18.73 0.83
N LYS A 9 -2.08 18.79 1.80
CA LYS A 9 -2.44 19.07 3.19
C LYS A 9 -2.49 20.57 3.40
N LEU A 10 -3.61 21.08 3.91
CA LEU A 10 -3.81 22.48 4.22
C LEU A 10 -3.84 22.70 5.72
N GLU A 11 -3.16 23.74 6.19
CA GLU A 11 -3.13 24.11 7.62
C GLU A 11 -4.24 25.13 7.96
N SER A 12 -4.86 25.73 6.94
CA SER A 12 -6.00 26.63 7.12
C SER A 12 -6.99 26.54 5.96
N ILE A 13 -8.20 27.05 6.19
CA ILE A 13 -9.26 27.08 5.18
C ILE A 13 -8.97 28.08 4.04
N ASP A 14 -8.09 29.04 4.25
CA ASP A 14 -7.86 30.14 3.29
C ASP A 14 -7.28 29.65 1.95
N GLY A 15 -6.56 28.51 1.97
CA GLY A 15 -5.98 27.89 0.77
C GLY A 15 -6.91 26.95 0.01
N VAL A 16 -8.10 26.63 0.54
CA VAL A 16 -8.97 25.55 0.03
C VAL A 16 -9.38 25.79 -1.42
N MET A 17 -9.83 26.99 -1.77
CA MET A 17 -10.31 27.27 -3.15
C MET A 17 -9.22 27.05 -4.19
N LYS A 18 -8.00 27.55 -3.91
CA LYS A 18 -6.87 27.35 -4.80
C LYS A 18 -6.51 25.87 -4.93
N ALA A 19 -6.46 25.14 -3.81
CA ALA A 19 -6.16 23.69 -3.82
C ALA A 19 -7.23 22.89 -4.60
N VAL A 20 -8.51 23.26 -4.47
CA VAL A 20 -9.59 22.64 -5.25
C VAL A 20 -9.43 22.91 -6.75
N GLU A 21 -9.14 24.15 -7.15
CA GLU A 21 -8.90 24.50 -8.55
C GLU A 21 -7.74 23.68 -9.14
N GLU A 22 -6.61 23.59 -8.43
CA GLU A 22 -5.45 22.80 -8.84
C GLU A 22 -5.78 21.30 -8.95
N ALA A 23 -6.48 20.73 -7.96
CA ALA A 23 -6.88 19.32 -7.97
C ALA A 23 -7.88 19.03 -9.12
N CYS A 24 -8.86 19.91 -9.33
CA CYS A 24 -9.84 19.77 -10.40
C CYS A 24 -9.20 19.89 -11.80
N ALA A 25 -8.21 20.77 -11.97
CA ALA A 25 -7.53 20.96 -13.26
C ALA A 25 -6.82 19.69 -13.75
N THR A 26 -6.36 18.84 -12.83
CA THR A 26 -5.64 17.60 -13.15
C THR A 26 -6.52 16.34 -13.01
N SER A 27 -7.70 16.48 -12.41
CA SER A 27 -8.65 15.38 -12.25
C SER A 27 -9.37 15.08 -13.58
N PHE A 28 -9.46 13.79 -13.93
CA PHE A 28 -10.20 13.35 -15.13
C PHE A 28 -11.69 13.75 -15.07
N GLU A 29 -12.30 13.73 -13.89
CA GLU A 29 -13.70 14.12 -13.68
C GLU A 29 -13.87 15.59 -13.30
N HIS A 30 -12.79 16.37 -13.24
CA HIS A 30 -12.79 17.76 -12.78
C HIS A 30 -13.42 17.93 -11.38
N LYS A 31 -13.16 16.97 -10.49
CA LYS A 31 -13.65 16.95 -9.11
C LYS A 31 -12.48 16.80 -8.15
N ALA A 32 -12.64 17.35 -6.95
CA ALA A 32 -11.74 17.18 -5.81
C ALA A 32 -12.52 16.64 -4.61
N ILE A 33 -11.82 15.90 -3.75
CA ILE A 33 -12.32 15.47 -2.44
C ILE A 33 -11.65 16.37 -1.40
N ILE A 34 -12.43 16.85 -0.44
CA ILE A 34 -11.97 17.61 0.72
C ILE A 34 -12.32 16.75 1.94
N GLU A 35 -11.32 16.38 2.70
CA GLU A 35 -11.46 15.47 3.83
C GLU A 35 -10.77 16.04 5.07
N GLU A 36 -11.15 15.54 6.24
CA GLU A 36 -10.41 15.75 7.47
C GLU A 36 -9.03 15.10 7.34
N TYR A 37 -7.97 15.81 7.79
CA TYR A 37 -6.64 15.21 7.84
C TYR A 37 -6.57 14.19 8.99
N LEU A 38 -6.39 12.94 8.65
CA LEU A 38 -6.20 11.85 9.61
C LEU A 38 -4.71 11.72 9.95
N ASP A 39 -4.37 11.89 11.21
CA ASP A 39 -3.01 11.66 11.71
C ASP A 39 -2.78 10.19 12.06
N GLY A 40 -1.53 9.76 12.08
CA GLY A 40 -1.14 8.40 12.46
C GLY A 40 -0.28 7.70 11.41
N ASP A 41 0.21 6.52 11.79
CA ASP A 41 0.96 5.63 10.89
C ASP A 41 0.02 5.00 9.85
N GLU A 42 0.51 4.88 8.62
CA GLU A 42 -0.26 4.37 7.49
C GLU A 42 0.00 2.89 7.23
N TYR A 43 -1.09 2.19 6.97
CA TYR A 43 -1.11 0.75 6.70
C TYR A 43 -2.05 0.43 5.53
N SER A 44 -1.85 -0.73 4.92
CA SER A 44 -2.86 -1.34 4.07
C SER A 44 -3.14 -2.78 4.48
N MET A 45 -4.36 -3.24 4.19
CA MET A 45 -4.78 -4.63 4.39
C MET A 45 -5.21 -5.23 3.06
N GLU A 46 -4.60 -6.36 2.73
CA GLU A 46 -4.95 -7.15 1.55
C GLU A 46 -5.94 -8.24 1.93
N THR A 47 -7.00 -8.34 1.16
CA THR A 47 -8.09 -9.32 1.35
C THR A 47 -8.50 -9.94 0.03
N VAL A 48 -9.15 -11.10 0.09
CA VAL A 48 -9.90 -11.67 -1.03
C VAL A 48 -11.32 -11.98 -0.57
N SER A 49 -12.29 -11.55 -1.37
CA SER A 49 -13.72 -11.79 -1.12
C SER A 49 -14.24 -12.80 -2.15
N TYR A 50 -15.04 -13.76 -1.68
CA TYR A 50 -15.74 -14.73 -2.52
C TYR A 50 -17.12 -15.01 -1.98
N CYS A 51 -18.16 -14.79 -2.79
CA CYS A 51 -19.57 -14.92 -2.40
C CYS A 51 -19.93 -14.16 -1.10
N GLY A 52 -19.35 -12.98 -0.90
CA GLY A 52 -19.58 -12.15 0.28
C GLY A 52 -18.80 -12.56 1.54
N GLU A 53 -18.04 -13.66 1.48
CA GLU A 53 -17.12 -14.05 2.53
C GLU A 53 -15.74 -13.39 2.30
N HIS A 54 -15.24 -12.67 3.31
CA HIS A 54 -13.99 -11.92 3.23
C HIS A 54 -12.88 -12.66 3.97
N HIS A 55 -11.72 -12.85 3.29
CA HIS A 55 -10.56 -13.52 3.85
C HIS A 55 -9.39 -12.53 3.95
N TYR A 56 -8.82 -12.41 5.14
CA TYR A 56 -7.60 -11.68 5.40
C TYR A 56 -6.38 -12.40 4.79
N LEU A 57 -5.49 -11.66 4.14
CA LEU A 57 -4.24 -12.20 3.59
C LEU A 57 -3.01 -11.63 4.30
N ALA A 58 -2.87 -10.31 4.32
CA ALA A 58 -1.72 -9.64 4.91
C ALA A 58 -2.06 -8.20 5.32
N THR A 59 -1.24 -7.65 6.23
CA THR A 59 -1.24 -6.22 6.55
C THR A 59 0.16 -5.66 6.31
N THR A 60 0.22 -4.55 5.58
CA THR A 60 1.44 -3.86 5.19
C THR A 60 1.60 -2.58 5.98
N LYS A 61 2.77 -2.29 6.54
CA LYS A 61 3.13 -0.95 7.00
C LYS A 61 3.66 -0.16 5.80
N LYS A 62 3.15 1.05 5.61
CA LYS A 62 3.58 1.97 4.55
C LYS A 62 4.47 3.06 5.13
N PHE A 63 5.57 3.34 4.46
CA PHE A 63 6.48 4.44 4.79
C PHE A 63 6.35 5.50 3.72
N THR A 64 6.24 6.77 4.13
CA THR A 64 6.08 7.89 3.20
C THR A 64 7.06 9.01 3.52
N THR A 65 7.26 9.92 2.56
CA THR A 65 8.03 11.16 2.78
C THR A 65 7.34 12.11 3.77
N GLY A 66 6.07 11.87 4.10
CA GLY A 66 5.25 12.84 4.80
C GLY A 66 4.86 14.04 3.92
N ALA A 67 4.27 15.07 4.57
CA ALA A 67 3.89 16.29 3.88
C ALA A 67 5.11 16.97 3.22
N PRO A 68 4.94 17.64 2.08
CA PRO A 68 3.67 17.91 1.40
C PRO A 68 3.23 16.83 0.40
N HIS A 69 4.09 15.90 0.01
CA HIS A 69 3.86 15.03 -1.16
C HIS A 69 3.37 13.62 -0.82
N PHE A 70 3.64 13.13 0.42
CA PHE A 70 3.24 11.79 0.90
C PHE A 70 3.61 10.64 -0.06
N ILE A 71 4.80 10.74 -0.71
CA ILE A 71 5.28 9.71 -1.63
C ILE A 71 5.75 8.52 -0.81
N GLU A 72 5.31 7.31 -1.17
CA GLU A 72 5.74 6.10 -0.49
C GLU A 72 7.22 5.83 -0.72
N THR A 73 7.95 5.60 0.38
CA THR A 73 9.39 5.32 0.39
C THR A 73 9.69 3.84 0.57
N GLY A 74 8.70 3.06 0.98
CA GLY A 74 8.80 1.61 1.17
C GLY A 74 7.60 1.02 1.85
N HIS A 75 7.56 -0.31 1.89
CA HIS A 75 6.52 -1.10 2.55
C HIS A 75 7.15 -2.30 3.24
N CYS A 76 6.57 -2.76 4.33
CA CYS A 76 6.97 -4.02 4.95
C CYS A 76 5.78 -4.90 5.36
N GLN A 77 5.96 -6.20 5.26
CA GLN A 77 5.07 -7.24 5.77
C GLN A 77 5.90 -8.24 6.60
N PRO A 78 5.37 -8.70 7.74
CA PRO A 78 4.16 -8.23 8.41
C PRO A 78 4.28 -6.77 8.88
N SER A 79 3.16 -6.13 9.14
CA SER A 79 3.08 -4.69 9.46
C SER A 79 3.66 -4.28 10.80
N GLY A 80 3.92 -5.23 11.70
CA GLY A 80 4.35 -4.97 13.08
C GLY A 80 3.26 -4.43 14.01
N LEU A 81 2.00 -4.40 13.59
CA LEU A 81 0.87 -4.07 14.48
C LEU A 81 0.72 -5.10 15.60
N SER A 82 0.32 -4.64 16.79
CA SER A 82 -0.07 -5.56 17.86
C SER A 82 -1.31 -6.37 17.47
N GLU A 83 -1.46 -7.57 18.03
CA GLU A 83 -2.63 -8.43 17.77
C GLU A 83 -3.96 -7.72 18.07
N GLU A 84 -4.01 -6.88 19.10
CA GLU A 84 -5.19 -6.10 19.46
C GLU A 84 -5.57 -5.14 18.33
N ILE A 85 -4.61 -4.36 17.83
CA ILE A 85 -4.84 -3.36 16.77
C ILE A 85 -5.15 -4.08 15.44
N LEU A 86 -4.43 -5.15 15.14
CA LEU A 86 -4.68 -5.94 13.93
C LEU A 86 -6.09 -6.53 13.92
N THR A 87 -6.57 -7.05 15.06
CA THR A 87 -7.93 -7.57 15.18
C THR A 87 -8.98 -6.48 14.96
N LYS A 88 -8.80 -5.31 15.59
CA LYS A 88 -9.69 -4.16 15.37
C LYS A 88 -9.70 -3.73 13.88
N ALA A 89 -8.53 -3.69 13.25
CA ALA A 89 -8.41 -3.32 11.83
C ALA A 89 -9.14 -4.33 10.93
N LYS A 90 -8.94 -5.63 11.16
CA LYS A 90 -9.66 -6.70 10.44
C LYS A 90 -11.17 -6.52 10.57
N ASP A 91 -11.68 -6.38 11.79
CA ASP A 91 -13.12 -6.22 12.03
C ASP A 91 -13.72 -5.01 11.31
N ASN A 92 -13.03 -3.87 11.35
CA ASN A 92 -13.49 -2.65 10.71
C ASN A 92 -13.49 -2.78 9.19
N ILE A 93 -12.42 -3.33 8.62
CA ILE A 93 -12.28 -3.48 7.17
C ILE A 93 -13.27 -4.51 6.64
N MET A 94 -13.44 -5.67 7.29
CA MET A 94 -14.42 -6.68 6.85
C MET A 94 -15.85 -6.12 6.85
N LYS A 95 -16.23 -5.34 7.89
CA LYS A 95 -17.51 -4.63 7.92
C LYS A 95 -17.65 -3.62 6.79
N ALA A 96 -16.59 -2.88 6.48
CA ALA A 96 -16.61 -1.92 5.40
C ALA A 96 -16.73 -2.58 4.01
N LEU A 97 -16.01 -3.69 3.77
CA LEU A 97 -16.15 -4.49 2.54
C LEU A 97 -17.58 -4.98 2.36
N THR A 98 -18.20 -5.50 3.42
CA THR A 98 -19.60 -5.93 3.41
C THR A 98 -20.55 -4.76 3.11
N ALA A 99 -20.34 -3.59 3.76
CA ALA A 99 -21.18 -2.41 3.56
C ALA A 99 -21.07 -1.84 2.13
N LEU A 100 -19.91 -2.02 1.49
CA LEU A 100 -19.65 -1.63 0.10
C LEU A 100 -20.11 -2.69 -0.93
N HIS A 101 -20.69 -3.82 -0.48
CA HIS A 101 -21.09 -4.94 -1.34
C HIS A 101 -19.96 -5.49 -2.21
N ILE A 102 -18.74 -5.56 -1.66
CA ILE A 102 -17.59 -6.18 -2.34
C ILE A 102 -17.66 -7.68 -2.12
N GLU A 103 -18.33 -8.41 -3.00
CA GLU A 103 -18.65 -9.82 -2.82
C GLU A 103 -17.64 -10.77 -3.47
N ASN A 104 -17.10 -10.41 -4.64
CA ASN A 104 -16.20 -11.26 -5.42
C ASN A 104 -15.05 -10.42 -6.00
N SER A 105 -13.99 -10.18 -5.22
CA SER A 105 -12.87 -9.33 -5.63
C SER A 105 -11.66 -9.50 -4.72
N ALA A 106 -10.51 -9.02 -5.20
CA ALA A 106 -9.45 -8.58 -4.31
C ALA A 106 -9.89 -7.35 -3.51
N GLY A 107 -9.29 -7.10 -2.35
CA GLY A 107 -9.46 -5.88 -1.60
C GLY A 107 -8.10 -5.34 -1.15
N HIS A 108 -7.89 -4.04 -1.38
CA HIS A 108 -6.79 -3.24 -0.85
C HIS A 108 -7.38 -2.10 -0.05
N SER A 109 -7.23 -2.17 1.26
CA SER A 109 -7.85 -1.20 2.17
C SER A 109 -6.77 -0.42 2.89
N GLU A 110 -6.70 0.89 2.64
CA GLU A 110 -5.75 1.79 3.29
C GLU A 110 -6.36 2.40 4.55
N PHE A 111 -5.60 2.44 5.62
CA PHE A 111 -6.03 2.97 6.91
C PHE A 111 -4.87 3.54 7.71
N LYS A 112 -5.19 4.44 8.62
CA LYS A 112 -4.23 4.95 9.62
C LYS A 112 -4.57 4.45 11.01
N VAL A 113 -3.51 4.25 11.79
CA VAL A 113 -3.61 3.97 13.22
C VAL A 113 -3.10 5.20 13.97
N ASP A 114 -3.97 5.86 14.72
CA ASP A 114 -3.60 7.02 15.50
C ASP A 114 -2.87 6.62 16.80
N LYS A 115 -2.36 7.61 17.55
CA LYS A 115 -1.66 7.41 18.83
C LYS A 115 -2.50 6.73 19.93
N ASN A 116 -3.81 6.70 19.78
CA ASN A 116 -4.75 6.07 20.72
C ASN A 116 -5.14 4.66 20.27
N GLY A 117 -4.63 4.18 19.12
CA GLY A 117 -4.98 2.89 18.54
C GLY A 117 -6.34 2.89 17.82
N ASN A 118 -6.87 4.04 17.44
CA ASN A 118 -8.06 4.11 16.59
C ASN A 118 -7.69 3.83 15.14
N ILE A 119 -8.58 3.11 14.45
CA ILE A 119 -8.45 2.75 13.05
C ILE A 119 -9.30 3.72 12.22
N ASN A 120 -8.64 4.46 11.36
CA ASN A 120 -9.28 5.42 10.46
C ASN A 120 -9.06 4.95 9.02
N ILE A 121 -10.13 4.50 8.34
CA ILE A 121 -10.07 4.05 6.95
C ILE A 121 -9.86 5.27 6.04
N ILE A 122 -8.91 5.17 5.11
CA ILE A 122 -8.59 6.19 4.10
C ILE A 122 -9.28 5.84 2.79
N GLU A 123 -9.03 4.64 2.27
CA GLU A 123 -9.52 4.19 0.97
C GLU A 123 -9.76 2.67 0.98
N ILE A 124 -10.80 2.23 0.28
CA ILE A 124 -11.03 0.82 -0.01
C ILE A 124 -11.13 0.64 -1.52
N GLY A 125 -10.17 -0.07 -2.09
CA GLY A 125 -10.15 -0.45 -3.50
C GLY A 125 -10.52 -1.92 -3.69
N ALA A 126 -11.51 -2.21 -4.55
CA ALA A 126 -11.85 -3.57 -4.96
C ALA A 126 -10.81 -4.10 -5.98
N ARG A 127 -9.55 -4.10 -5.61
CA ARG A 127 -8.38 -4.49 -6.42
C ARG A 127 -7.23 -4.92 -5.51
N MET A 128 -6.20 -5.51 -6.08
CA MET A 128 -4.93 -5.75 -5.37
C MET A 128 -4.18 -4.43 -5.10
N GLY A 129 -3.37 -4.40 -4.06
CA GLY A 129 -2.41 -3.34 -3.80
C GLY A 129 -1.41 -3.18 -4.95
N GLY A 130 -1.02 -1.92 -5.22
CA GLY A 130 0.08 -1.58 -6.12
C GLY A 130 1.46 -1.82 -5.48
N ASP A 131 2.50 -1.21 -6.05
CA ASP A 131 3.85 -1.18 -5.48
C ASP A 131 4.38 -2.55 -5.04
N CYS A 132 4.12 -3.58 -5.86
CA CYS A 132 4.44 -4.99 -5.60
C CYS A 132 3.74 -5.61 -4.38
N ILE A 133 2.85 -4.91 -3.69
CA ILE A 133 2.16 -5.46 -2.51
C ILE A 133 1.35 -6.71 -2.92
N GLY A 134 0.46 -6.56 -3.90
CA GLY A 134 -0.40 -7.67 -4.33
C GLY A 134 0.32 -8.73 -5.14
N SER A 135 1.27 -8.35 -6.00
CA SER A 135 1.97 -9.29 -6.88
C SER A 135 3.07 -10.10 -6.20
N ASP A 136 3.75 -9.50 -5.21
CA ASP A 136 4.96 -10.08 -4.62
C ASP A 136 4.92 -10.19 -3.10
N LEU A 137 4.67 -9.06 -2.38
CA LEU A 137 4.86 -9.03 -0.93
C LEU A 137 3.93 -10.01 -0.22
N VAL A 138 2.65 -10.09 -0.59
CA VAL A 138 1.70 -11.05 0.02
C VAL A 138 2.19 -12.50 -0.16
N TYR A 139 2.62 -12.87 -1.36
CA TYR A 139 3.11 -14.22 -1.61
C TYR A 139 4.40 -14.52 -0.84
N LEU A 140 5.35 -13.61 -0.86
CA LEU A 140 6.64 -13.79 -0.20
C LEU A 140 6.51 -13.87 1.33
N SER A 141 5.65 -13.03 1.92
CA SER A 141 5.46 -12.99 3.36
C SER A 141 4.58 -14.12 3.87
N THR A 142 3.49 -14.47 3.17
CA THR A 142 2.46 -15.38 3.67
C THR A 142 2.42 -16.72 2.94
N GLY A 143 2.91 -16.79 1.71
CA GLY A 143 2.76 -17.95 0.81
C GLY A 143 1.41 -18.01 0.08
N ASN A 144 0.49 -17.09 0.35
CA ASN A 144 -0.77 -16.97 -0.36
C ASN A 144 -0.54 -16.43 -1.78
N ASP A 145 -0.87 -17.20 -2.80
CA ASP A 145 -0.80 -16.74 -4.20
C ASP A 145 -1.99 -15.82 -4.51
N PHE A 146 -1.84 -14.54 -4.13
CA PHE A 146 -2.92 -13.58 -4.25
C PHE A 146 -3.35 -13.33 -5.70
N MET A 147 -2.41 -13.34 -6.65
CA MET A 147 -2.74 -13.19 -8.07
C MET A 147 -3.60 -14.36 -8.56
N LYS A 148 -3.22 -15.59 -8.20
CA LYS A 148 -4.03 -16.77 -8.53
C LYS A 148 -5.41 -16.69 -7.89
N MET A 149 -5.52 -16.28 -6.62
CA MET A 149 -6.81 -16.12 -5.93
C MET A 149 -7.73 -15.14 -6.66
N VAL A 150 -7.19 -14.03 -7.17
CA VAL A 150 -7.97 -13.04 -7.94
C VAL A 150 -8.48 -13.65 -9.24
N ILE A 151 -7.65 -14.44 -9.94
CA ILE A 151 -8.05 -15.16 -11.15
C ILE A 151 -9.13 -16.20 -10.82
N ASP A 152 -8.96 -16.97 -9.74
CA ASP A 152 -9.94 -17.95 -9.29
C ASP A 152 -11.31 -17.28 -9.06
N VAL A 153 -11.34 -16.19 -8.28
CA VAL A 153 -12.57 -15.43 -8.01
C VAL A 153 -13.20 -14.89 -9.31
N ALA A 154 -12.40 -14.29 -10.20
CA ALA A 154 -12.88 -13.75 -11.47
C ALA A 154 -13.47 -14.81 -12.41
N THR A 155 -13.04 -16.07 -12.27
CA THR A 155 -13.54 -17.20 -13.03
C THR A 155 -14.63 -18.02 -12.29
N GLY A 156 -15.09 -17.51 -11.14
CA GLY A 156 -16.17 -18.13 -10.35
C GLY A 156 -15.69 -19.29 -9.46
N ASN A 157 -14.40 -19.46 -9.26
CA ASN A 157 -13.83 -20.48 -8.42
C ASN A 157 -13.52 -19.96 -7.01
N LYS A 158 -13.70 -20.82 -6.01
CA LYS A 158 -13.33 -20.49 -4.62
C LYS A 158 -11.81 -20.36 -4.51
N PRO A 159 -11.28 -19.23 -3.99
CA PRO A 159 -9.85 -19.06 -3.80
C PRO A 159 -9.33 -19.99 -2.68
N ASN A 160 -8.12 -20.49 -2.86
CA ASN A 160 -7.46 -21.32 -1.85
C ASN A 160 -6.64 -20.43 -0.89
N VAL A 161 -7.23 -20.05 0.24
CA VAL A 161 -6.55 -19.30 1.29
C VAL A 161 -5.86 -20.27 2.25
N LEU A 162 -4.58 -20.06 2.54
CA LEU A 162 -3.82 -20.94 3.43
C LEU A 162 -4.30 -20.80 4.88
N GLU A 163 -4.58 -21.91 5.52
CA GLU A 163 -4.94 -21.96 6.95
C GLU A 163 -3.74 -21.60 7.85
N TYR A 164 -2.54 -22.00 7.43
CA TYR A 164 -1.28 -21.75 8.15
C TYR A 164 -0.31 -21.00 7.21
N PRO A 165 -0.46 -19.68 7.07
CA PRO A 165 0.42 -18.89 6.21
C PRO A 165 1.83 -18.81 6.80
N LYS A 166 2.83 -18.62 5.93
CA LYS A 166 4.19 -18.25 6.33
C LYS A 166 4.16 -16.90 7.07
N ASN A 167 5.26 -16.58 7.73
CA ASN A 167 5.44 -15.29 8.41
C ASN A 167 6.85 -14.76 8.15
N ASN A 168 7.21 -14.64 6.86
CA ASN A 168 8.50 -14.07 6.47
C ASN A 168 8.44 -12.55 6.55
N ASN A 169 9.56 -11.95 6.99
CA ASN A 169 9.70 -10.51 6.87
C ASN A 169 10.09 -10.16 5.43
N VAL A 170 9.28 -9.31 4.82
CA VAL A 170 9.49 -8.84 3.44
C VAL A 170 9.41 -7.32 3.43
N THR A 171 10.39 -6.68 2.82
CA THR A 171 10.44 -5.22 2.70
C THR A 171 10.71 -4.82 1.26
N ILE A 172 9.94 -3.88 0.72
CA ILE A 172 10.30 -3.16 -0.51
C ILE A 172 10.78 -1.77 -0.12
N LYS A 173 11.89 -1.34 -0.70
CA LYS A 173 12.41 0.03 -0.62
C LYS A 173 12.45 0.66 -1.99
N PHE A 174 11.96 1.90 -2.08
CA PHE A 174 12.02 2.68 -3.30
C PHE A 174 13.28 3.54 -3.33
N ILE A 175 13.83 3.73 -4.51
CA ILE A 175 15.08 4.45 -4.76
C ILE A 175 14.75 5.83 -5.29
N PHE A 176 15.34 6.87 -4.68
CA PHE A 176 15.16 8.28 -5.02
C PHE A 176 16.48 8.99 -5.29
N THR A 177 17.54 8.57 -4.62
CA THR A 177 18.83 9.25 -4.56
C THR A 177 20.00 8.32 -4.86
N GLU A 178 21.17 8.89 -5.14
CA GLU A 178 22.42 8.13 -5.27
C GLU A 178 22.74 7.36 -3.97
N SER A 179 22.43 7.92 -2.80
CA SER A 179 22.65 7.24 -1.51
C SER A 179 21.82 5.97 -1.38
N ASP A 180 20.58 5.95 -1.93
CA ASP A 180 19.73 4.74 -1.92
C ASP A 180 20.33 3.66 -2.83
N ILE A 181 20.90 4.06 -3.98
CA ILE A 181 21.61 3.14 -4.87
C ILE A 181 22.87 2.57 -4.19
N GLU A 182 23.62 3.39 -3.46
CA GLU A 182 24.78 2.92 -2.68
C GLU A 182 24.36 1.93 -1.57
N GLU A 183 23.26 2.22 -0.86
CA GLU A 183 22.73 1.30 0.16
C GLU A 183 22.36 -0.05 -0.47
N MET A 184 21.61 -0.02 -1.58
CA MET A 184 21.25 -1.22 -2.33
C MET A 184 22.49 -2.02 -2.78
N ASN A 185 23.51 -1.36 -3.33
CA ASN A 185 24.74 -2.01 -3.76
C ASN A 185 25.51 -2.63 -2.60
N LYS A 186 25.61 -1.95 -1.44
CA LYS A 186 26.21 -2.49 -0.22
C LYS A 186 25.47 -3.74 0.28
N LEU A 187 24.14 -3.76 0.20
CA LEU A 187 23.34 -4.94 0.54
C LEU A 187 23.58 -6.08 -0.45
N LYS A 188 23.64 -5.77 -1.75
CA LYS A 188 23.95 -6.76 -2.78
C LYS A 188 25.31 -7.42 -2.61
N GLU A 189 26.31 -6.67 -2.13
CA GLU A 189 27.64 -7.21 -1.85
C GLU A 189 27.71 -8.03 -0.56
N LYS A 190 27.03 -7.56 0.53
CA LYS A 190 27.16 -8.16 1.86
C LYS A 190 26.15 -9.26 2.13
N HIS A 191 24.95 -9.13 1.61
CA HIS A 191 23.79 -9.98 1.87
C HIS A 191 23.00 -10.28 0.60
N PRO A 192 23.65 -10.81 -0.48
CA PRO A 192 22.97 -11.09 -1.73
C PRO A 192 21.78 -12.06 -1.57
N GLU A 193 21.85 -12.95 -0.59
CA GLU A 193 20.82 -13.93 -0.26
C GLU A 193 19.51 -13.30 0.24
N SER A 194 19.56 -12.08 0.78
CA SER A 194 18.37 -11.36 1.26
C SER A 194 17.63 -10.64 0.15
N ILE A 195 18.23 -10.44 -1.02
CA ILE A 195 17.64 -9.70 -2.12
C ILE A 195 16.82 -10.64 -3.00
N TYR A 196 15.52 -10.44 -2.99
CA TYR A 196 14.60 -11.17 -3.87
C TYR A 196 14.63 -10.61 -5.29
N ARG A 197 14.53 -9.26 -5.43
CA ARG A 197 14.49 -8.59 -6.72
C ARG A 197 14.99 -7.15 -6.63
N ILE A 198 15.61 -6.69 -7.71
CA ILE A 198 15.92 -5.29 -7.98
C ILE A 198 15.23 -4.96 -9.32
N SER A 199 14.54 -3.82 -9.39
CA SER A 199 13.97 -3.32 -10.64
C SER A 199 15.04 -2.77 -11.57
N ASP A 200 14.69 -2.53 -12.83
CA ASP A 200 15.45 -1.62 -13.68
C ASP A 200 15.48 -0.22 -13.02
N LEU A 201 16.59 0.49 -13.23
CA LEU A 201 16.79 1.82 -12.63
C LEU A 201 16.65 2.91 -13.70
N GLU A 202 15.69 3.78 -13.51
CA GLU A 202 15.45 4.98 -14.33
C GLU A 202 16.29 6.14 -13.80
N ILE A 203 17.59 6.13 -14.12
CA ILE A 203 18.60 7.07 -13.57
C ILE A 203 18.26 8.53 -13.88
N GLU A 204 17.55 8.82 -14.97
CA GLU A 204 17.06 10.15 -15.32
C GLU A 204 16.12 10.76 -14.27
N ASN A 205 15.51 9.92 -13.44
CA ASN A 205 14.61 10.35 -12.35
C ASN A 205 15.37 10.74 -11.07
N LEU A 206 16.70 10.54 -11.01
CA LEU A 206 17.50 10.88 -9.82
C LEU A 206 17.31 12.35 -9.40
N GLY A 207 16.86 12.55 -8.15
CA GLY A 207 16.64 13.87 -7.57
C GLY A 207 15.44 14.64 -8.12
N ASN A 208 14.64 14.04 -9.02
CA ASN A 208 13.50 14.67 -9.68
C ASN A 208 12.16 13.99 -9.34
N THR A 209 12.09 13.21 -8.28
CA THR A 209 10.87 12.50 -7.89
C THR A 209 9.82 13.48 -7.39
N VAL A 210 8.67 13.51 -8.07
CA VAL A 210 7.52 14.39 -7.76
C VAL A 210 6.30 13.59 -7.33
N ASP A 211 6.22 12.31 -7.70
CA ASP A 211 5.17 11.36 -7.32
C ASP A 211 5.71 9.92 -7.40
N SER A 212 4.85 8.93 -7.09
CA SER A 212 5.25 7.52 -7.08
C SER A 212 5.66 6.97 -8.45
N SER A 213 5.28 7.62 -9.56
CA SER A 213 5.63 7.16 -10.91
C SER A 213 7.01 7.64 -11.38
N SER A 214 7.58 8.62 -10.70
CA SER A 214 8.89 9.20 -11.02
C SER A 214 10.01 8.73 -10.07
N ARG A 215 9.83 7.59 -9.39
CA ARG A 215 10.89 6.93 -8.62
C ARG A 215 11.96 6.38 -9.56
N VAL A 216 13.21 6.30 -9.07
CA VAL A 216 14.33 5.71 -9.82
C VAL A 216 14.17 4.20 -9.98
N GLY A 217 13.63 3.53 -8.95
CA GLY A 217 13.44 2.10 -8.94
C GLY A 217 13.10 1.58 -7.55
N TYR A 218 13.26 0.28 -7.36
CA TYR A 218 13.04 -0.36 -6.07
C TYR A 218 13.85 -1.65 -5.92
N TYR A 219 13.97 -2.14 -4.69
CA TYR A 219 14.42 -3.48 -4.39
C TYR A 219 13.58 -4.13 -3.29
N ILE A 220 13.45 -5.47 -3.36
CA ILE A 220 12.68 -6.28 -2.41
C ILE A 220 13.63 -7.18 -1.64
N LEU A 221 13.48 -7.17 -0.30
CA LEU A 221 14.25 -7.96 0.64
C LEU A 221 13.36 -8.99 1.33
N ILE A 222 13.92 -10.17 1.60
CA ILE A 222 13.35 -11.22 2.48
C ILE A 222 14.36 -11.47 3.60
N THR A 223 13.93 -11.33 4.87
CA THR A 223 14.79 -11.52 6.04
C THR A 223 14.14 -12.40 7.10
#